data_941be9c95af076bf16250c6141d8f2ad
#
_entry.id   941be9c95af076bf16250c6141d8f2ad
#
_cell.length_a   1.000
_cell.length_b   1.000
_cell.length_c   1.000
_cell.angle_alpha   90.00
_cell.angle_beta   90.00
_cell.angle_gamma   90.00
#
_symmetry.space_group_name_H-M   'P 1'
#
loop_
_entity.id
_entity.type
_entity.pdbx_description
1 polymer ?
#
loop_
_entity_poly.entity_id
_entity_poly.type
_entity_poly.pdbx_seq_one_letter_code
_entity_poly.pdbx_strand_id
1 'polypeptide(L)'
;MENKKYKIVVYAISKNEEKFVDRWMDSMSEADEIIVLDTGSTDKTVEMLKARGATVHVQTVTPWRFDVARNISLSLVPDDADICVCTDIDEFFHKGWRKLLENAWTDNVSQAQYRYTWNFTSDGKEGVVFWSEKIHARHGFKWTHPVHEILEWISPSPMGRKIAVQGIQLDHKADETKSRAQYLPLLEMSVAEDPDDDRNMHYLGREYMFKGRWEDCIKTLKKHLEMPRATWKDERASSMRFIAKSYLMLKDIEQAKIWYMKSICEAPHLREPYCDMATALYITEEWEGVIYFIKSALKIKERPQTYINEESAWGGLPYDLLSIAYYKTGNLRLSLEYATKALEFYPNDERLKKNVKIIQSALDKKSENK
;
A
#
# COMPACT_ATOMS: atom_id res chain seq x y z
N MET A 1 34.86 -19.52 1.49
CA MET A 1 34.02 -18.55 2.21
C MET A 1 34.25 -17.21 1.54
N GLU A 2 33.23 -16.65 0.86
CA GLU A 2 33.34 -15.25 0.38
C GLU A 2 33.53 -14.37 1.61
N ASN A 3 34.50 -13.49 1.59
CA ASN A 3 34.73 -12.51 2.66
C ASN A 3 33.49 -11.59 2.71
N LYS A 4 32.68 -11.72 3.73
CA LYS A 4 31.54 -10.82 3.98
C LYS A 4 32.08 -9.42 4.20
N LYS A 5 31.60 -8.47 3.39
CA LYS A 5 32.10 -7.08 3.38
C LYS A 5 31.55 -6.27 4.56
N TYR A 6 30.31 -6.56 5.00
CA TYR A 6 29.59 -5.85 6.07
C TYR A 6 28.96 -6.83 7.03
N LYS A 7 28.84 -6.46 8.32
CA LYS A 7 28.00 -7.14 9.30
C LYS A 7 26.56 -6.66 9.15
N ILE A 8 25.70 -7.54 8.64
CA ILE A 8 24.28 -7.24 8.37
C ILE A 8 23.42 -7.96 9.39
N VAL A 9 22.64 -7.19 10.13
CA VAL A 9 21.73 -7.69 11.16
C VAL A 9 20.28 -7.42 10.78
N VAL A 10 19.48 -8.48 10.72
CA VAL A 10 18.02 -8.36 10.58
C VAL A 10 17.39 -8.20 11.96
N TYR A 11 16.47 -7.25 12.10
CA TYR A 11 15.71 -7.08 13.33
C TYR A 11 14.22 -6.93 13.06
N ALA A 12 13.40 -7.47 13.95
CA ALA A 12 11.95 -7.50 13.79
C ALA A 12 11.23 -7.39 15.14
N ILE A 13 9.95 -7.04 15.08
CA ILE A 13 9.00 -7.24 16.16
C ILE A 13 8.07 -8.40 15.83
N SER A 14 7.61 -9.16 16.80
CA SER A 14 6.67 -10.27 16.58
C SER A 14 5.55 -10.30 17.61
N LYS A 15 4.39 -10.82 17.19
CA LYS A 15 3.29 -11.22 18.07
C LYS A 15 2.35 -12.18 17.34
N ASN A 16 2.33 -13.47 17.75
CA ASN A 16 1.47 -14.52 17.20
C ASN A 16 1.64 -14.66 15.68
N GLU A 17 2.85 -15.03 15.24
CA GLU A 17 3.27 -15.14 13.83
C GLU A 17 3.71 -16.56 13.45
N GLU A 18 3.37 -17.60 14.24
CA GLU A 18 3.91 -18.97 14.06
C GLU A 18 3.82 -19.48 12.62
N LYS A 19 2.77 -19.14 11.89
CA LYS A 19 2.54 -19.58 10.50
C LYS A 19 3.51 -18.96 9.47
N PHE A 20 4.22 -17.90 9.82
CA PHE A 20 5.14 -17.19 8.92
C PHE A 20 6.61 -17.41 9.27
N VAL A 21 6.91 -17.88 10.48
CA VAL A 21 8.27 -17.98 11.01
C VAL A 21 9.21 -18.72 10.07
N ASP A 22 8.84 -19.90 9.57
CA ASP A 22 9.72 -20.70 8.72
C ASP A 22 10.10 -19.99 7.43
N ARG A 23 9.11 -19.44 6.72
CA ARG A 23 9.34 -18.69 5.48
C ARG A 23 10.20 -17.45 5.73
N TRP A 24 9.91 -16.71 6.80
CA TRP A 24 10.64 -15.51 7.16
C TRP A 24 12.10 -15.84 7.49
N MET A 25 12.35 -16.83 8.34
CA MET A 25 13.70 -17.28 8.71
C MET A 25 14.50 -17.77 7.51
N ASP A 26 13.88 -18.51 6.57
CA ASP A 26 14.52 -18.91 5.31
C ASP A 26 14.98 -17.70 4.49
N SER A 27 14.14 -16.68 4.38
CA SER A 27 14.45 -15.49 3.57
C SER A 27 15.48 -14.57 4.25
N MET A 28 15.53 -14.55 5.59
CA MET A 28 16.50 -13.74 6.36
C MET A 28 17.83 -14.45 6.60
N SER A 29 17.97 -15.71 6.19
CA SER A 29 19.16 -16.56 6.41
C SER A 29 20.47 -16.03 5.79
N GLU A 30 20.38 -15.05 4.88
CA GLU A 30 21.55 -14.37 4.32
C GLU A 30 22.17 -13.34 5.28
N ALA A 31 21.49 -12.93 6.34
CA ALA A 31 22.03 -12.04 7.38
C ALA A 31 23.07 -12.74 8.26
N ASP A 32 23.89 -11.95 8.97
CA ASP A 32 24.85 -12.47 9.94
C ASP A 32 24.17 -12.82 11.27
N GLU A 33 23.21 -12.01 11.69
CA GLU A 33 22.42 -12.19 12.89
C GLU A 33 20.97 -11.83 12.65
N ILE A 34 20.06 -12.52 13.36
CA ILE A 34 18.62 -12.25 13.33
C ILE A 34 18.16 -12.04 14.77
N ILE A 35 17.58 -10.86 15.05
CA ILE A 35 17.15 -10.45 16.38
C ILE A 35 15.66 -10.12 16.33
N VAL A 36 14.88 -10.69 17.23
CA VAL A 36 13.44 -10.47 17.30
C VAL A 36 13.04 -10.02 18.70
N LEU A 37 12.30 -8.92 18.78
CA LEU A 37 11.56 -8.53 19.95
C LEU A 37 10.16 -9.13 19.88
N ASP A 38 9.88 -10.14 20.65
CA ASP A 38 8.54 -10.68 20.82
C ASP A 38 7.75 -9.85 21.85
N THR A 39 6.58 -9.37 21.45
CA THR A 39 5.77 -8.44 22.25
C THR A 39 4.64 -9.13 23.03
N GLY A 40 4.80 -10.44 23.26
CA GLY A 40 3.88 -11.26 24.04
C GLY A 40 3.06 -12.23 23.19
N SER A 41 3.73 -13.05 22.40
CA SER A 41 3.12 -14.19 21.71
C SER A 41 2.62 -15.24 22.67
N THR A 42 1.51 -15.87 22.32
CA THR A 42 0.88 -16.96 23.07
C THR A 42 0.84 -18.27 22.27
N ASP A 43 1.26 -18.22 21.01
CA ASP A 43 1.43 -19.35 20.10
C ASP A 43 2.90 -19.84 20.08
N LYS A 44 3.30 -20.63 19.11
CA LYS A 44 4.65 -21.18 18.99
C LYS A 44 5.69 -20.24 18.38
N THR A 45 5.35 -18.97 18.12
CA THR A 45 6.25 -18.00 17.47
C THR A 45 7.64 -17.97 18.11
N VAL A 46 7.72 -17.79 19.44
CA VAL A 46 9.00 -17.68 20.16
C VAL A 46 9.80 -18.98 20.11
N GLU A 47 9.14 -20.12 20.27
CA GLU A 47 9.78 -21.44 20.20
C GLU A 47 10.40 -21.68 18.82
N MET A 48 9.62 -21.44 17.76
CA MET A 48 10.05 -21.65 16.38
C MET A 48 11.19 -20.71 15.98
N LEU A 49 11.11 -19.42 16.31
CA LEU A 49 12.19 -18.44 16.04
C LEU A 49 13.51 -18.89 16.69
N LYS A 50 13.49 -19.27 17.97
CA LYS A 50 14.69 -19.78 18.69
C LYS A 50 15.23 -21.06 18.08
N ALA A 51 14.35 -22.00 17.73
CA ALA A 51 14.75 -23.26 17.09
C ALA A 51 15.42 -23.05 15.73
N ARG A 52 15.06 -21.96 15.03
CA ARG A 52 15.66 -21.55 13.75
C ARG A 52 16.92 -20.67 13.91
N GLY A 53 17.36 -20.37 15.13
CA GLY A 53 18.61 -19.65 15.41
C GLY A 53 18.47 -18.14 15.57
N ALA A 54 17.25 -17.59 15.64
CA ALA A 54 17.06 -16.19 15.98
C ALA A 54 17.33 -15.93 17.48
N THR A 55 17.94 -14.78 17.79
CA THR A 55 18.00 -14.25 19.15
C THR A 55 16.68 -13.58 19.49
N VAL A 56 15.90 -14.16 20.41
CA VAL A 56 14.56 -13.67 20.74
C VAL A 56 14.53 -13.09 22.15
N HIS A 57 14.15 -11.82 22.23
CA HIS A 57 13.85 -11.11 23.48
C HIS A 57 12.33 -11.00 23.63
N VAL A 58 11.83 -11.25 24.84
CA VAL A 58 10.38 -11.16 25.09
C VAL A 58 10.13 -9.98 26.03
N GLN A 59 9.39 -8.99 25.55
CA GLN A 59 9.04 -7.79 26.32
C GLN A 59 7.73 -7.19 25.85
N THR A 60 6.74 -7.10 26.74
CA THR A 60 5.47 -6.42 26.45
C THR A 60 5.66 -4.91 26.41
N VAL A 61 5.03 -4.26 25.42
CA VAL A 61 5.00 -2.80 25.27
C VAL A 61 3.61 -2.29 25.67
N THR A 62 3.55 -1.44 26.70
CA THR A 62 2.30 -0.89 27.22
C THR A 62 2.45 0.59 27.58
N PRO A 63 1.62 1.50 27.07
CA PRO A 63 0.62 1.26 26.02
C PRO A 63 1.26 0.82 24.70
N TRP A 64 0.51 0.11 23.85
CA TRP A 64 1.03 -0.36 22.58
C TRP A 64 1.34 0.79 21.63
N ARG A 65 2.55 0.77 21.06
CA ARG A 65 3.02 1.69 20.02
C ARG A 65 4.03 0.93 19.15
N PHE A 66 3.90 1.02 17.84
CA PHE A 66 4.84 0.37 16.93
C PHE A 66 6.23 0.99 16.99
N ASP A 67 6.34 2.32 17.01
CA ASP A 67 7.63 3.02 17.10
C ASP A 67 8.42 2.63 18.36
N VAL A 68 7.76 2.54 19.51
CA VAL A 68 8.38 2.10 20.76
C VAL A 68 8.89 0.67 20.64
N ALA A 69 8.07 -0.25 20.15
CA ALA A 69 8.47 -1.64 19.95
C ALA A 69 9.67 -1.76 18.98
N ARG A 70 9.63 -1.05 17.84
CA ARG A 70 10.74 -1.05 16.87
C ARG A 70 12.02 -0.40 17.43
N ASN A 71 11.91 0.66 18.22
CA ASN A 71 13.08 1.26 18.88
C ASN A 71 13.70 0.34 19.92
N ILE A 72 12.89 -0.39 20.69
CA ILE A 72 13.41 -1.45 21.60
C ILE A 72 14.11 -2.53 20.76
N SER A 73 13.48 -3.01 19.69
CA SER A 73 14.08 -4.02 18.81
C SER A 73 15.39 -3.53 18.18
N LEU A 74 15.45 -2.29 17.70
CA LEU A 74 16.67 -1.67 17.17
C LEU A 74 17.77 -1.55 18.25
N SER A 75 17.41 -1.25 19.50
CA SER A 75 18.39 -1.15 20.59
C SER A 75 19.05 -2.48 20.96
N LEU A 76 18.44 -3.61 20.59
CA LEU A 76 18.99 -4.95 20.79
C LEU A 76 20.02 -5.34 19.71
N VAL A 77 20.07 -4.63 18.61
CA VAL A 77 21.07 -4.86 17.55
C VAL A 77 22.45 -4.48 18.07
N PRO A 78 23.48 -5.34 17.90
CA PRO A 78 24.86 -5.06 18.33
C PRO A 78 25.39 -3.75 17.75
N ASP A 79 26.22 -3.05 18.54
CA ASP A 79 26.81 -1.76 18.13
C ASP A 79 27.81 -1.89 16.98
N ASP A 80 28.37 -3.07 16.77
CA ASP A 80 29.31 -3.40 15.68
C ASP A 80 28.60 -3.82 14.38
N ALA A 81 27.28 -3.74 14.31
CA ALA A 81 26.55 -3.94 13.06
C ALA A 81 26.79 -2.77 12.10
N ASP A 82 27.06 -3.06 10.83
CA ASP A 82 27.23 -2.04 9.80
C ASP A 82 25.86 -1.65 9.21
N ILE A 83 25.03 -2.64 8.92
CA ILE A 83 23.75 -2.48 8.25
C ILE A 83 22.65 -3.19 9.06
N CYS A 84 21.58 -2.46 9.34
CA CYS A 84 20.38 -2.96 9.96
C CYS A 84 19.27 -3.12 8.90
N VAL A 85 18.58 -4.25 8.93
CA VAL A 85 17.46 -4.56 8.04
C VAL A 85 16.22 -4.82 8.90
N CYS A 86 15.26 -3.90 8.87
CA CYS A 86 14.00 -4.08 9.58
C CYS A 86 12.95 -4.72 8.67
N THR A 87 12.30 -5.77 9.17
CA THR A 87 11.19 -6.44 8.46
C THR A 87 10.10 -6.85 9.44
N ASP A 88 8.93 -7.14 8.93
CA ASP A 88 7.86 -7.81 9.68
C ASP A 88 7.91 -9.32 9.40
N ILE A 89 7.37 -10.15 10.30
CA ILE A 89 7.48 -11.62 10.18
C ILE A 89 6.64 -12.18 9.01
N ASP A 90 5.68 -11.44 8.52
CA ASP A 90 4.88 -11.77 7.35
C ASP A 90 5.47 -11.27 6.01
N GLU A 91 6.66 -10.64 6.07
CA GLU A 91 7.45 -10.18 4.92
C GLU A 91 8.56 -11.20 4.58
N PHE A 92 9.01 -11.25 3.32
CA PHE A 92 10.15 -12.07 2.93
C PHE A 92 10.90 -11.49 1.72
N PHE A 93 12.22 -11.48 1.80
CA PHE A 93 13.08 -11.11 0.69
C PHE A 93 13.22 -12.25 -0.32
N HIS A 94 13.41 -11.89 -1.58
CA HIS A 94 13.88 -12.80 -2.61
C HIS A 94 15.37 -13.10 -2.41
N LYS A 95 15.79 -14.31 -2.78
CA LYS A 95 17.16 -14.80 -2.61
C LYS A 95 18.19 -13.90 -3.29
N GLY A 96 19.34 -13.72 -2.64
CA GLY A 96 20.46 -12.91 -3.17
C GLY A 96 20.40 -11.43 -2.76
N TRP A 97 19.48 -11.03 -1.89
CA TRP A 97 19.33 -9.65 -1.45
C TRP A 97 20.59 -9.11 -0.75
N ARG A 98 21.26 -9.96 0.05
CA ARG A 98 22.51 -9.58 0.72
C ARG A 98 23.59 -9.14 -0.25
N LYS A 99 23.85 -9.94 -1.27
CA LYS A 99 24.89 -9.65 -2.27
C LYS A 99 24.61 -8.35 -3.03
N LEU A 100 23.35 -8.11 -3.38
CA LEU A 100 22.93 -6.86 -4.03
C LEU A 100 23.16 -5.66 -3.11
N LEU A 101 22.83 -5.80 -1.82
CA LEU A 101 23.01 -4.76 -0.80
C LEU A 101 24.49 -4.46 -0.60
N GLU A 102 25.35 -5.47 -0.37
CA GLU A 102 26.79 -5.31 -0.17
C GLU A 102 27.50 -4.65 -1.37
N ASN A 103 27.04 -4.94 -2.58
CA ASN A 103 27.59 -4.33 -3.79
C ASN A 103 27.22 -2.84 -3.93
N ALA A 104 26.04 -2.46 -3.44
CA ALA A 104 25.55 -1.08 -3.53
C ALA A 104 25.96 -0.21 -2.34
N TRP A 105 26.19 -0.81 -1.16
CA TRP A 105 26.54 -0.10 0.05
C TRP A 105 27.99 0.38 0.02
N THR A 106 28.21 1.64 0.41
CA THR A 106 29.54 2.26 0.54
C THR A 106 29.60 3.06 1.85
N ASP A 107 30.78 3.49 2.26
CA ASP A 107 31.03 4.14 3.57
C ASP A 107 30.18 5.39 3.82
N ASN A 108 29.68 6.05 2.78
CA ASN A 108 28.85 7.24 2.91
C ASN A 108 27.34 6.96 2.71
N VAL A 109 26.91 5.70 2.67
CA VAL A 109 25.49 5.32 2.60
C VAL A 109 24.95 5.16 4.01
N SER A 110 23.83 5.80 4.27
CA SER A 110 23.12 5.66 5.54
C SER A 110 21.79 4.91 5.42
N GLN A 111 21.17 4.89 4.24
CA GLN A 111 19.88 4.25 4.04
C GLN A 111 19.75 3.68 2.63
N ALA A 112 19.05 2.55 2.51
CA ALA A 112 18.76 1.93 1.21
C ALA A 112 17.27 1.70 1.03
N GLN A 113 16.81 1.99 -0.18
CA GLN A 113 15.46 1.68 -0.67
C GLN A 113 15.49 0.39 -1.50
N TYR A 114 14.41 -0.36 -1.43
CA TYR A 114 14.20 -1.58 -2.18
C TYR A 114 12.76 -1.70 -2.65
N ARG A 115 12.52 -2.50 -3.69
CA ARG A 115 11.19 -2.74 -4.22
C ARG A 115 10.38 -3.60 -3.24
N TYR A 116 9.16 -3.17 -2.95
CA TYR A 116 8.27 -3.77 -1.98
C TYR A 116 6.90 -4.03 -2.59
N THR A 117 6.46 -5.30 -2.59
CA THR A 117 5.11 -5.68 -2.97
C THR A 117 4.24 -5.80 -1.74
N TRP A 118 3.33 -4.84 -1.56
CA TRP A 118 2.45 -4.76 -0.39
C TRP A 118 1.39 -5.86 -0.35
N ASN A 119 0.84 -6.23 -1.51
CA ASN A 119 -0.19 -7.25 -1.61
C ASN A 119 -0.20 -7.89 -2.99
N PHE A 120 -0.87 -9.04 -3.07
CA PHE A 120 -1.11 -9.75 -4.32
C PHE A 120 -2.61 -9.81 -4.60
N THR A 121 -2.95 -9.82 -5.88
CA THR A 121 -4.32 -10.04 -6.37
C THR A 121 -4.72 -11.51 -6.20
N SER A 122 -6.00 -11.82 -6.34
CA SER A 122 -6.52 -13.18 -6.21
C SER A 122 -5.96 -14.17 -7.25
N ASP A 123 -5.46 -13.66 -8.40
CA ASP A 123 -4.78 -14.43 -9.44
C ASP A 123 -3.24 -14.49 -9.26
N GLY A 124 -2.74 -14.01 -8.12
CA GLY A 124 -1.33 -14.08 -7.73
C GLY A 124 -0.43 -13.02 -8.34
N LYS A 125 -0.97 -12.02 -9.06
CA LYS A 125 -0.20 -10.89 -9.58
C LYS A 125 0.05 -9.86 -8.49
N GLU A 126 1.11 -9.06 -8.68
CA GLU A 126 1.41 -7.96 -7.77
C GLU A 126 0.31 -6.88 -7.78
N GLY A 127 -0.16 -6.52 -6.61
CA GLY A 127 -1.12 -5.43 -6.40
C GLY A 127 -0.41 -4.08 -6.25
N VAL A 128 -0.32 -3.57 -5.03
CA VAL A 128 0.36 -2.31 -4.72
C VAL A 128 1.86 -2.55 -4.57
N VAL A 129 2.66 -1.81 -5.31
CA VAL A 129 4.13 -1.87 -5.29
C VAL A 129 4.70 -0.48 -5.08
N PHE A 130 5.70 -0.37 -4.19
CA PHE A 130 6.40 0.88 -3.94
C PHE A 130 7.84 0.62 -3.44
N TRP A 131 8.61 1.69 -3.24
CA TRP A 131 9.95 1.61 -2.67
C TRP A 131 9.89 1.76 -1.15
N SER A 132 10.39 0.77 -0.41
CA SER A 132 10.48 0.76 1.06
C SER A 132 11.89 1.12 1.51
N GLU A 133 12.02 1.71 2.71
CA GLU A 133 13.23 2.33 3.23
C GLU A 133 13.70 1.75 4.58
N LYS A 134 13.37 0.47 4.85
CA LYS A 134 13.65 -0.15 6.16
C LYS A 134 15.06 -0.75 6.30
N ILE A 135 16.01 -0.43 5.37
CA ILE A 135 17.44 -0.82 5.45
C ILE A 135 18.26 0.43 5.76
N HIS A 136 19.07 0.39 6.83
CA HIS A 136 19.77 1.59 7.31
C HIS A 136 21.08 1.26 8.07
N ALA A 137 21.94 2.25 8.23
CA ALA A 137 23.11 2.17 9.09
C ALA A 137 22.70 1.97 10.56
N ARG A 138 23.54 1.30 11.35
CA ARG A 138 23.25 0.98 12.76
C ARG A 138 22.91 2.22 13.60
N HIS A 139 23.57 3.32 13.38
CA HIS A 139 23.47 4.53 14.19
C HIS A 139 22.82 5.69 13.43
N GLY A 140 22.27 6.64 14.20
CA GLY A 140 21.70 7.89 13.68
C GLY A 140 20.23 7.83 13.35
N PHE A 141 19.59 6.69 13.44
CA PHE A 141 18.17 6.51 13.14
C PHE A 141 17.31 6.22 14.37
N LYS A 142 16.06 6.62 14.27
CA LYS A 142 14.99 6.33 15.25
C LYS A 142 13.67 6.10 14.53
N TRP A 143 12.89 5.16 15.01
CA TRP A 143 11.50 4.98 14.59
C TRP A 143 10.61 6.01 15.27
N THR A 144 9.73 6.63 14.52
CA THR A 144 8.77 7.65 14.97
C THR A 144 7.36 7.27 14.53
N HIS A 145 6.37 7.85 15.18
CA HIS A 145 4.94 7.65 15.03
C HIS A 145 4.41 6.32 15.61
N PRO A 146 3.29 6.40 16.38
CA PRO A 146 2.67 5.25 17.02
C PRO A 146 2.22 4.14 16.06
N VAL A 147 1.91 4.52 14.81
CA VAL A 147 1.49 3.65 13.70
C VAL A 147 1.91 4.27 12.38
N HIS A 148 2.05 3.47 11.32
CA HIS A 148 2.67 3.90 10.07
C HIS A 148 4.04 4.54 10.28
N GLU A 149 4.77 3.93 11.18
CA GLU A 149 6.07 4.39 11.66
C GLU A 149 7.06 4.54 10.50
N ILE A 150 7.90 5.56 10.63
CA ILE A 150 8.99 5.85 9.70
C ILE A 150 10.31 5.88 10.44
N LEU A 151 11.38 5.67 9.67
CA LEU A 151 12.74 5.73 10.16
C LEU A 151 13.30 7.13 9.92
N GLU A 152 13.48 7.90 10.97
CA GLU A 152 14.00 9.27 10.91
C GLU A 152 15.47 9.34 11.27
N TRP A 153 16.20 10.22 10.56
CA TRP A 153 17.57 10.57 10.92
C TRP A 153 17.57 11.60 12.05
N ILE A 154 18.10 11.23 13.20
CA ILE A 154 18.12 12.06 14.41
C ILE A 154 19.54 12.48 14.84
N SER A 155 20.59 12.01 14.14
CA SER A 155 21.95 12.40 14.45
C SER A 155 22.20 13.88 14.14
N PRO A 156 22.99 14.61 14.98
CA PRO A 156 23.39 15.98 14.66
C PRO A 156 24.32 16.07 13.44
N SER A 157 24.98 14.98 13.07
CA SER A 157 25.79 14.92 11.84
C SER A 157 24.89 14.81 10.62
N PRO A 158 25.30 15.33 9.45
CA PRO A 158 24.53 15.17 8.22
C PRO A 158 24.29 13.69 7.91
N MET A 159 23.08 13.35 7.46
CA MET A 159 22.78 12.02 6.95
C MET A 159 23.62 11.75 5.71
N GLY A 160 24.17 10.52 5.60
CA GLY A 160 24.80 10.04 4.39
C GLY A 160 23.81 9.84 3.24
N ARG A 161 24.26 9.20 2.19
CA ARG A 161 23.42 8.98 1.00
C ARG A 161 22.29 7.98 1.27
N LYS A 162 21.10 8.29 0.75
CA LYS A 162 20.05 7.32 0.52
C LYS A 162 20.19 6.76 -0.91
N ILE A 163 20.22 5.46 -1.07
CA ILE A 163 20.36 4.78 -2.35
C ILE A 163 19.15 3.89 -2.65
N ALA A 164 18.84 3.72 -3.93
CA ALA A 164 17.86 2.72 -4.37
C ALA A 164 18.62 1.49 -4.92
N VAL A 165 18.43 0.33 -4.30
CA VAL A 165 19.10 -0.90 -4.70
C VAL A 165 18.19 -1.72 -5.61
N GLN A 166 18.52 -1.66 -6.92
CA GLN A 166 17.77 -2.42 -7.92
C GLN A 166 17.99 -3.93 -7.72
N GLY A 167 16.91 -4.70 -7.91
CA GLY A 167 16.93 -6.16 -7.79
C GLY A 167 16.66 -6.69 -6.39
N ILE A 168 16.74 -5.88 -5.33
CA ILE A 168 16.22 -6.28 -4.03
C ILE A 168 14.68 -6.19 -4.09
N GLN A 169 14.04 -7.32 -3.83
CA GLN A 169 12.60 -7.47 -3.78
C GLN A 169 12.17 -8.06 -2.44
N LEU A 170 11.20 -7.42 -1.80
CA LEU A 170 10.53 -7.92 -0.60
C LEU A 170 9.03 -8.03 -0.87
N ASP A 171 8.46 -9.16 -0.52
CA ASP A 171 7.04 -9.44 -0.64
C ASP A 171 6.38 -9.52 0.74
N HIS A 172 5.19 -8.93 0.85
CA HIS A 172 4.37 -9.02 2.04
C HIS A 172 3.17 -9.93 1.79
N LYS A 173 2.99 -10.91 2.66
CA LYS A 173 1.83 -11.80 2.65
C LYS A 173 1.12 -11.72 3.99
N ALA A 174 0.29 -10.71 4.12
CA ALA A 174 -0.42 -10.35 5.33
C ALA A 174 -1.25 -11.50 5.92
N ASP A 175 -1.39 -11.45 7.22
CA ASP A 175 -2.42 -12.21 7.93
C ASP A 175 -3.77 -11.50 7.84
N GLU A 176 -4.63 -11.94 6.91
CA GLU A 176 -5.97 -11.39 6.74
C GLU A 176 -6.89 -11.60 7.96
N THR A 177 -6.49 -12.49 8.89
CA THR A 177 -7.26 -12.76 10.11
C THR A 177 -6.95 -11.79 11.25
N LYS A 178 -5.88 -11.00 11.15
CA LYS A 178 -5.49 -10.03 12.17
C LYS A 178 -6.40 -8.80 12.17
N SER A 179 -6.90 -8.46 13.35
CA SER A 179 -7.69 -7.25 13.54
C SER A 179 -6.85 -5.98 13.39
N ARG A 180 -7.36 -5.02 12.63
CA ARG A 180 -6.80 -3.66 12.50
C ARG A 180 -7.49 -2.64 13.42
N ALA A 181 -8.22 -3.09 14.44
CA ALA A 181 -9.00 -2.22 15.32
C ALA A 181 -8.13 -1.19 16.07
N GLN A 182 -6.87 -1.51 16.32
CA GLN A 182 -5.92 -0.63 17.03
C GLN A 182 -5.42 0.54 16.17
N TYR A 183 -5.60 0.53 14.83
CA TYR A 183 -5.02 1.56 13.96
C TYR A 183 -5.64 2.94 14.19
N LEU A 184 -6.97 3.04 14.31
CA LEU A 184 -7.63 4.32 14.49
C LEU A 184 -7.22 5.05 15.77
N PRO A 185 -7.23 4.43 16.98
CA PRO A 185 -6.74 5.09 18.19
C PRO A 185 -5.27 5.54 18.10
N LEU A 186 -4.41 4.75 17.44
CA LEU A 186 -3.00 5.10 17.26
C LEU A 186 -2.81 6.27 16.28
N LEU A 187 -3.63 6.37 15.24
CA LEU A 187 -3.60 7.52 14.32
C LEU A 187 -4.13 8.78 14.99
N GLU A 188 -5.22 8.68 15.78
CA GLU A 188 -5.71 9.80 16.59
C GLU A 188 -4.63 10.30 17.57
N MET A 189 -3.91 9.37 18.20
CA MET A 189 -2.76 9.69 19.07
C MET A 189 -1.64 10.38 18.27
N SER A 190 -1.25 9.84 17.12
CA SER A 190 -0.18 10.37 16.27
C SER A 190 -0.45 11.81 15.85
N VAL A 191 -1.66 12.11 15.40
CA VAL A 191 -2.07 13.47 15.02
C VAL A 191 -2.19 14.41 16.23
N ALA A 192 -2.49 13.88 17.41
CA ALA A 192 -2.50 14.69 18.64
C ALA A 192 -1.07 15.04 19.11
N GLU A 193 -0.10 14.15 18.92
CA GLU A 193 1.32 14.36 19.26
C GLU A 193 2.01 15.32 18.28
N ASP A 194 1.75 15.18 16.96
CA ASP A 194 2.24 16.09 15.92
C ASP A 194 1.09 16.52 14.98
N PRO A 195 0.40 17.62 15.29
CA PRO A 195 -0.69 18.13 14.45
C PRO A 195 -0.24 18.68 13.09
N ASP A 196 1.06 18.87 12.88
CA ASP A 196 1.67 19.37 11.64
C ASP A 196 2.21 18.27 10.74
N ASP A 197 2.08 17.00 11.14
CA ASP A 197 2.39 15.83 10.30
C ASP A 197 1.27 15.61 9.28
N ASP A 198 1.51 16.01 8.04
CA ASP A 198 0.58 15.87 6.92
C ASP A 198 0.31 14.41 6.55
N ARG A 199 1.32 13.56 6.58
CA ARG A 199 1.20 12.13 6.26
C ARG A 199 0.27 11.41 7.25
N ASN A 200 0.43 11.61 8.56
CA ASN A 200 -0.46 11.01 9.56
C ASN A 200 -1.86 11.61 9.53
N MET A 201 -1.99 12.88 9.19
CA MET A 201 -3.29 13.51 8.94
C MET A 201 -4.02 12.86 7.76
N HIS A 202 -3.31 12.57 6.66
CA HIS A 202 -3.84 11.80 5.53
C HIS A 202 -4.30 10.40 5.95
N TYR A 203 -3.46 9.66 6.67
CA TYR A 203 -3.80 8.31 7.13
C TYR A 203 -4.99 8.30 8.09
N LEU A 204 -5.08 9.26 9.00
CA LEU A 204 -6.22 9.38 9.91
C LEU A 204 -7.53 9.62 9.14
N GLY A 205 -7.53 10.53 8.19
CA GLY A 205 -8.71 10.77 7.35
C GLY A 205 -9.11 9.54 6.54
N ARG A 206 -8.14 8.82 5.98
CA ARG A 206 -8.37 7.55 5.28
C ARG A 206 -8.96 6.48 6.21
N GLU A 207 -8.43 6.34 7.43
CA GLU A 207 -8.94 5.36 8.39
C GLU A 207 -10.37 5.69 8.83
N TYR A 208 -10.71 6.98 9.02
CA TYR A 208 -12.10 7.39 9.25
C TYR A 208 -13.02 6.95 8.12
N MET A 209 -12.58 7.10 6.85
CA MET A 209 -13.36 6.62 5.70
C MET A 209 -13.57 5.09 5.77
N PHE A 210 -12.53 4.29 6.07
CA PHE A 210 -12.66 2.83 6.19
C PHE A 210 -13.58 2.40 7.34
N LYS A 211 -13.72 3.22 8.38
CA LYS A 211 -14.65 3.00 9.51
C LYS A 211 -16.06 3.57 9.27
N GLY A 212 -16.34 4.15 8.09
CA GLY A 212 -17.62 4.76 7.79
C GLY A 212 -17.89 6.08 8.54
N ARG A 213 -16.85 6.69 9.12
CA ARG A 213 -16.93 8.01 9.80
C ARG A 213 -16.75 9.12 8.76
N TRP A 214 -17.74 9.29 7.90
CA TRP A 214 -17.66 10.10 6.68
C TRP A 214 -17.39 11.57 6.96
N GLU A 215 -18.08 12.18 7.94
CA GLU A 215 -17.89 13.57 8.32
C GLU A 215 -16.50 13.83 8.90
N ASP A 216 -16.01 12.92 9.74
CA ASP A 216 -14.66 13.00 10.30
C ASP A 216 -13.59 12.87 9.20
N CYS A 217 -13.80 11.98 8.24
CA CYS A 217 -12.94 11.87 7.06
C CYS A 217 -12.88 13.20 6.30
N ILE A 218 -14.03 13.78 5.97
CA ILE A 218 -14.11 15.04 5.23
C ILE A 218 -13.40 16.16 5.98
N LYS A 219 -13.67 16.30 7.28
CA LYS A 219 -13.05 17.34 8.12
C LYS A 219 -11.54 17.18 8.19
N THR A 220 -11.06 15.95 8.45
CA THR A 220 -9.64 15.67 8.63
C THR A 220 -8.87 15.85 7.33
N LEU A 221 -9.40 15.35 6.20
CA LEU A 221 -8.70 15.49 4.92
C LEU A 221 -8.78 16.91 4.33
N LYS A 222 -9.81 17.70 4.63
CA LYS A 222 -9.77 19.14 4.32
C LYS A 222 -8.66 19.84 5.06
N LYS A 223 -8.46 19.53 6.36
CA LYS A 223 -7.33 20.06 7.14
C LYS A 223 -6.00 19.62 6.52
N HIS A 224 -5.83 18.34 6.15
CA HIS A 224 -4.63 17.86 5.45
C HIS A 224 -4.32 18.69 4.19
N LEU A 225 -5.32 19.00 3.37
CA LEU A 225 -5.12 19.77 2.13
C LEU A 225 -4.70 21.22 2.36
N GLU A 226 -4.94 21.78 3.56
CA GLU A 226 -4.55 23.13 3.97
C GLU A 226 -3.16 23.17 4.62
N MET A 227 -2.57 22.00 4.95
CA MET A 227 -1.27 21.92 5.62
C MET A 227 -0.13 22.34 4.68
N PRO A 228 0.81 23.21 5.13
CA PRO A 228 1.93 23.65 4.29
C PRO A 228 2.87 22.54 3.85
N ARG A 229 2.98 21.45 4.63
CA ARG A 229 3.80 20.28 4.33
C ARG A 229 3.17 19.33 3.32
N ALA A 230 1.85 19.34 3.19
CA ALA A 230 1.11 18.47 2.25
C ALA A 230 1.33 18.92 0.81
N THR A 231 2.53 18.70 0.28
CA THR A 231 2.94 19.15 -1.06
C THR A 231 2.93 18.05 -2.12
N TRP A 232 2.88 16.79 -1.69
CA TRP A 232 2.86 15.66 -2.63
C TRP A 232 1.49 15.53 -3.30
N LYS A 233 1.43 15.92 -4.57
CA LYS A 233 0.18 16.02 -5.34
C LYS A 233 -0.62 14.71 -5.40
N ASP A 234 0.06 13.58 -5.47
CA ASP A 234 -0.62 12.28 -5.56
C ASP A 234 -1.36 11.94 -4.27
N GLU A 235 -0.75 12.21 -3.10
CA GLU A 235 -1.40 12.01 -1.80
C GLU A 235 -2.54 13.03 -1.59
N ARG A 236 -2.35 14.28 -2.01
CA ARG A 236 -3.42 15.29 -2.00
C ARG A 236 -4.60 14.88 -2.85
N ALA A 237 -4.33 14.36 -4.05
CA ALA A 237 -5.38 13.83 -4.93
C ALA A 237 -6.09 12.62 -4.30
N SER A 238 -5.37 11.74 -3.62
CA SER A 238 -5.93 10.64 -2.85
C SER A 238 -6.85 11.15 -1.71
N SER A 239 -6.43 12.18 -0.97
CA SER A 239 -7.28 12.82 0.04
C SER A 239 -8.55 13.40 -0.55
N MET A 240 -8.48 14.06 -1.71
CA MET A 240 -9.65 14.58 -2.42
C MET A 240 -10.60 13.47 -2.87
N ARG A 241 -10.07 12.32 -3.31
CA ARG A 241 -10.87 11.12 -3.64
C ARG A 241 -11.61 10.58 -2.42
N PHE A 242 -10.96 10.49 -1.27
CA PHE A 242 -11.59 10.00 -0.04
C PHE A 242 -12.65 10.98 0.49
N ILE A 243 -12.43 12.29 0.36
CA ILE A 243 -13.47 13.30 0.62
C ILE A 243 -14.67 13.09 -0.32
N ALA A 244 -14.41 12.93 -1.63
CA ALA A 244 -15.46 12.69 -2.62
C ALA A 244 -16.25 11.42 -2.32
N LYS A 245 -15.57 10.32 -2.01
CA LYS A 245 -16.18 9.05 -1.64
C LYS A 245 -17.05 9.19 -0.38
N SER A 246 -16.58 9.95 0.62
CA SER A 246 -17.34 10.22 1.83
C SER A 246 -18.63 11.01 1.54
N TYR A 247 -18.57 12.04 0.69
CA TYR A 247 -19.77 12.74 0.22
C TYR A 247 -20.73 11.82 -0.54
N LEU A 248 -20.21 10.94 -1.38
CA LEU A 248 -21.03 9.95 -2.11
C LEU A 248 -21.79 9.03 -1.13
N MET A 249 -21.11 8.58 -0.07
CA MET A 249 -21.74 7.75 0.98
C MET A 249 -22.78 8.51 1.79
N LEU A 250 -22.61 9.81 1.98
CA LEU A 250 -23.61 10.73 2.56
C LEU A 250 -24.70 11.13 1.56
N LYS A 251 -24.68 10.59 0.32
CA LYS A 251 -25.62 10.87 -0.76
C LYS A 251 -25.58 12.33 -1.30
N ASP A 252 -24.52 13.06 -0.98
CA ASP A 252 -24.25 14.38 -1.57
C ASP A 252 -23.41 14.20 -2.84
N ILE A 253 -24.11 13.82 -3.91
CA ILE A 253 -23.49 13.46 -5.20
C ILE A 253 -22.81 14.67 -5.86
N GLU A 254 -23.39 15.86 -5.72
CA GLU A 254 -22.82 17.08 -6.30
C GLU A 254 -21.47 17.41 -5.67
N GLN A 255 -21.36 17.37 -4.34
CA GLN A 255 -20.07 17.53 -3.68
C GLN A 255 -19.08 16.43 -4.05
N ALA A 256 -19.53 15.19 -4.17
CA ALA A 256 -18.68 14.09 -4.58
C ALA A 256 -18.06 14.35 -5.97
N LYS A 257 -18.86 14.75 -6.96
CA LYS A 257 -18.37 15.10 -8.30
C LYS A 257 -17.38 16.26 -8.27
N ILE A 258 -17.65 17.32 -7.50
CA ILE A 258 -16.74 18.47 -7.34
C ILE A 258 -15.38 18.02 -6.82
N TRP A 259 -15.36 17.17 -5.79
CA TRP A 259 -14.11 16.71 -5.19
C TRP A 259 -13.35 15.70 -6.06
N TYR A 260 -14.04 14.84 -6.82
CA TYR A 260 -13.38 14.00 -7.83
C TYR A 260 -12.75 14.85 -8.95
N MET A 261 -13.42 15.91 -9.41
CA MET A 261 -12.84 16.83 -10.39
C MET A 261 -11.60 17.55 -9.84
N LYS A 262 -11.62 18.00 -8.58
CA LYS A 262 -10.43 18.58 -7.91
C LYS A 262 -9.28 17.59 -7.90
N SER A 263 -9.55 16.33 -7.58
CA SER A 263 -8.54 15.26 -7.56
C SER A 263 -7.93 15.03 -8.96
N ILE A 264 -8.73 15.01 -10.01
CA ILE A 264 -8.27 14.91 -11.40
C ILE A 264 -7.35 16.10 -11.76
N CYS A 265 -7.73 17.31 -11.36
CA CYS A 265 -6.92 18.51 -11.62
C CYS A 265 -5.60 18.51 -10.84
N GLU A 266 -5.59 18.01 -9.60
CA GLU A 266 -4.40 17.94 -8.74
C GLU A 266 -3.35 16.95 -9.31
N ALA A 267 -3.80 15.76 -9.73
CA ALA A 267 -2.92 14.69 -10.22
C ALA A 267 -3.49 14.03 -11.50
N PRO A 268 -3.46 14.71 -12.65
CA PRO A 268 -4.07 14.24 -13.90
C PRO A 268 -3.40 13.00 -14.51
N HIS A 269 -2.24 12.61 -14.00
CA HIS A 269 -1.49 11.42 -14.40
C HIS A 269 -1.91 10.14 -13.64
N LEU A 270 -2.80 10.23 -12.65
CA LEU A 270 -3.34 9.09 -11.93
C LEU A 270 -4.65 8.60 -12.59
N ARG A 271 -4.82 7.26 -12.69
CA ARG A 271 -6.08 6.67 -13.21
C ARG A 271 -7.21 6.71 -12.20
N GLU A 272 -6.89 6.54 -10.94
CA GLU A 272 -7.82 6.37 -9.84
C GLU A 272 -8.88 7.48 -9.78
N PRO A 273 -8.53 8.78 -9.86
CA PRO A 273 -9.54 9.85 -9.83
C PRO A 273 -10.55 9.77 -10.96
N TYR A 274 -10.11 9.39 -12.16
CA TYR A 274 -11.01 9.25 -13.32
C TYR A 274 -11.95 8.05 -13.17
N CYS A 275 -11.45 6.93 -12.66
CA CYS A 275 -12.25 5.73 -12.42
C CYS A 275 -13.29 5.96 -11.32
N ASP A 276 -12.92 6.68 -10.27
CA ASP A 276 -13.84 7.04 -9.18
C ASP A 276 -14.93 8.00 -9.64
N MET A 277 -14.57 9.02 -10.44
CA MET A 277 -15.56 9.91 -11.06
C MET A 277 -16.52 9.15 -11.96
N ALA A 278 -16.00 8.25 -12.79
CA ALA A 278 -16.84 7.41 -13.64
C ALA A 278 -17.77 6.51 -12.83
N THR A 279 -17.31 6.00 -11.69
CA THR A 279 -18.16 5.21 -10.77
C THR A 279 -19.29 6.06 -10.16
N ALA A 280 -19.02 7.31 -9.81
CA ALA A 280 -20.06 8.23 -9.34
C ALA A 280 -21.10 8.52 -10.44
N LEU A 281 -20.64 8.75 -11.66
CA LEU A 281 -21.52 8.98 -12.83
C LEU A 281 -22.30 7.72 -13.24
N TYR A 282 -21.74 6.53 -13.01
CA TYR A 282 -22.46 5.28 -13.19
C TYR A 282 -23.66 5.17 -12.24
N ILE A 283 -23.51 5.59 -10.97
CA ILE A 283 -24.59 5.60 -9.98
C ILE A 283 -25.73 6.54 -10.40
N THR A 284 -25.41 7.65 -11.05
CA THR A 284 -26.37 8.64 -11.56
C THR A 284 -26.81 8.38 -13.01
N GLU A 285 -26.41 7.28 -13.60
CA GLU A 285 -26.73 6.87 -14.97
C GLU A 285 -26.28 7.88 -16.07
N GLU A 286 -25.24 8.66 -15.81
CA GLU A 286 -24.66 9.63 -16.75
C GLU A 286 -23.64 8.94 -17.69
N TRP A 287 -24.15 8.13 -18.61
CA TRP A 287 -23.37 7.15 -19.38
C TRP A 287 -22.29 7.76 -20.29
N GLU A 288 -22.55 8.90 -20.92
CA GLU A 288 -21.57 9.63 -21.73
C GLU A 288 -20.40 10.12 -20.87
N GLY A 289 -20.68 10.55 -19.66
CA GLY A 289 -19.67 10.93 -18.66
C GLY A 289 -18.81 9.72 -18.26
N VAL A 290 -19.43 8.57 -17.99
CA VAL A 290 -18.70 7.31 -17.71
C VAL A 290 -17.74 6.99 -18.84
N ILE A 291 -18.21 7.03 -20.10
CA ILE A 291 -17.38 6.77 -21.29
C ILE A 291 -16.21 7.77 -21.37
N TYR A 292 -16.47 9.06 -21.17
CA TYR A 292 -15.45 10.09 -21.25
C TYR A 292 -14.33 9.89 -20.22
N PHE A 293 -14.70 9.72 -18.95
CA PHE A 293 -13.71 9.62 -17.87
C PHE A 293 -12.92 8.31 -17.93
N ILE A 294 -13.56 7.18 -18.23
CA ILE A 294 -12.82 5.91 -18.35
C ILE A 294 -11.90 5.91 -19.57
N LYS A 295 -12.33 6.45 -20.71
CA LYS A 295 -11.42 6.61 -21.86
C LYS A 295 -10.23 7.51 -21.54
N SER A 296 -10.43 8.54 -20.72
CA SER A 296 -9.35 9.40 -20.24
C SER A 296 -8.39 8.64 -19.31
N ALA A 297 -8.91 7.85 -18.36
CA ALA A 297 -8.11 6.97 -17.51
C ALA A 297 -7.25 6.01 -18.35
N LEU A 298 -7.83 5.36 -19.35
CA LEU A 298 -7.16 4.37 -20.19
C LEU A 298 -6.06 4.93 -21.10
N LYS A 299 -5.98 6.26 -21.29
CA LYS A 299 -4.85 6.91 -21.95
C LYS A 299 -3.59 6.92 -21.10
N ILE A 300 -3.73 6.90 -19.79
CA ILE A 300 -2.63 6.82 -18.84
C ILE A 300 -2.09 5.39 -18.86
N LYS A 301 -0.83 5.18 -19.27
CA LYS A 301 -0.25 3.84 -19.45
C LYS A 301 0.71 3.45 -18.35
N GLU A 302 1.34 4.40 -17.71
CA GLU A 302 2.31 4.17 -16.67
C GLU A 302 1.63 4.18 -15.30
N ARG A 303 1.83 3.09 -14.55
CA ARG A 303 1.35 2.98 -13.18
C ARG A 303 2.45 3.46 -12.25
N PRO A 304 2.25 4.56 -11.50
CA PRO A 304 3.22 5.01 -10.52
C PRO A 304 3.45 3.94 -9.44
N GLN A 305 4.69 3.76 -9.00
CA GLN A 305 5.01 2.84 -7.90
C GLN A 305 4.87 3.56 -6.56
N THR A 306 3.63 3.77 -6.13
CA THR A 306 3.28 4.45 -4.89
C THR A 306 2.22 3.69 -4.10
N TYR A 307 2.19 3.90 -2.79
CA TYR A 307 1.25 3.22 -1.90
C TYR A 307 -0.21 3.70 -2.03
N ILE A 308 -0.46 4.77 -2.80
CA ILE A 308 -1.80 5.29 -3.04
C ILE A 308 -2.49 4.68 -4.26
N ASN A 309 -1.80 3.84 -5.03
CA ASN A 309 -2.38 3.13 -6.16
C ASN A 309 -3.46 2.15 -5.72
N GLU A 310 -4.53 2.08 -6.49
CA GLU A 310 -5.58 1.07 -6.32
C GLU A 310 -5.63 0.14 -7.53
N GLU A 311 -5.54 -1.15 -7.27
CA GLU A 311 -5.53 -2.19 -8.31
C GLU A 311 -6.76 -2.11 -9.22
N SER A 312 -7.94 -1.77 -8.67
CA SER A 312 -9.18 -1.67 -9.42
C SER A 312 -9.12 -0.72 -10.63
N ALA A 313 -8.36 0.38 -10.52
CA ALA A 313 -8.20 1.33 -11.63
C ALA A 313 -7.29 0.78 -12.76
N TRP A 314 -6.50 -0.25 -12.48
CA TRP A 314 -5.54 -0.86 -13.41
C TRP A 314 -5.99 -2.26 -13.88
N GLY A 315 -7.02 -2.81 -13.26
CA GLY A 315 -7.64 -4.10 -13.57
C GLY A 315 -8.82 -4.02 -14.54
N GLY A 316 -9.80 -4.90 -14.33
CA GLY A 316 -10.98 -5.04 -15.20
C GLY A 316 -12.05 -3.97 -15.02
N LEU A 317 -12.08 -3.24 -13.90
CA LEU A 317 -13.14 -2.27 -13.59
C LEU A 317 -13.37 -1.20 -14.69
N PRO A 318 -12.32 -0.56 -15.25
CA PRO A 318 -12.51 0.41 -16.32
C PRO A 318 -13.21 -0.17 -17.56
N TYR A 319 -12.90 -1.40 -17.92
CA TYR A 319 -13.50 -2.08 -19.06
C TYR A 319 -14.94 -2.50 -18.79
N ASP A 320 -15.25 -2.96 -17.58
CA ASP A 320 -16.63 -3.29 -17.17
C ASP A 320 -17.54 -2.04 -17.20
N LEU A 321 -17.08 -0.92 -16.65
CA LEU A 321 -17.80 0.36 -16.70
C LEU A 321 -18.06 0.82 -18.15
N LEU A 322 -17.07 0.74 -19.05
CA LEU A 322 -17.24 1.04 -20.47
C LEU A 322 -18.25 0.11 -21.14
N SER A 323 -18.18 -1.19 -20.85
CA SER A 323 -19.12 -2.17 -21.41
C SER A 323 -20.55 -1.79 -21.07
N ILE A 324 -20.83 -1.51 -19.80
CA ILE A 324 -22.18 -1.15 -19.34
C ILE A 324 -22.63 0.18 -19.96
N ALA A 325 -21.76 1.19 -19.95
CA ALA A 325 -22.09 2.50 -20.51
C ALA A 325 -22.38 2.43 -22.03
N TYR A 326 -21.59 1.66 -22.79
CA TYR A 326 -21.86 1.45 -24.22
C TYR A 326 -23.13 0.63 -24.47
N TYR A 327 -23.47 -0.32 -23.60
CA TYR A 327 -24.74 -1.04 -23.67
C TYR A 327 -25.92 -0.07 -23.50
N LYS A 328 -25.86 0.79 -22.49
CA LYS A 328 -26.90 1.76 -22.17
C LYS A 328 -27.05 2.85 -23.23
N THR A 329 -25.97 3.23 -23.91
CA THR A 329 -26.00 4.20 -25.04
C THR A 329 -26.26 3.53 -26.40
N GLY A 330 -26.56 2.21 -26.44
CA GLY A 330 -26.96 1.47 -27.64
C GLY A 330 -25.82 1.04 -28.58
N ASN A 331 -24.57 1.24 -28.19
CA ASN A 331 -23.39 0.78 -28.96
C ASN A 331 -22.99 -0.63 -28.54
N LEU A 332 -23.80 -1.61 -28.96
CA LEU A 332 -23.62 -3.02 -28.56
C LEU A 332 -22.27 -3.61 -29.00
N ARG A 333 -21.70 -3.16 -30.12
CA ARG A 333 -20.40 -3.66 -30.61
C ARG A 333 -19.27 -3.28 -29.66
N LEU A 334 -19.16 -2.00 -29.28
CA LEU A 334 -18.17 -1.57 -28.29
C LEU A 334 -18.46 -2.14 -26.91
N SER A 335 -19.73 -2.26 -26.53
CA SER A 335 -20.13 -2.92 -25.29
C SER A 335 -19.58 -4.34 -25.19
N LEU A 336 -19.73 -5.15 -26.26
CA LEU A 336 -19.21 -6.53 -26.29
C LEU A 336 -17.68 -6.56 -26.22
N GLU A 337 -17.01 -5.68 -26.98
CA GLU A 337 -15.54 -5.58 -26.96
C GLU A 337 -15.01 -5.33 -25.56
N TYR A 338 -15.60 -4.36 -24.86
CA TYR A 338 -15.15 -4.01 -23.50
C TYR A 338 -15.59 -5.04 -22.44
N ALA A 339 -16.74 -5.71 -22.60
CA ALA A 339 -17.15 -6.82 -21.75
C ALA A 339 -16.15 -7.98 -21.81
N THR A 340 -15.69 -8.30 -23.02
CA THR A 340 -14.68 -9.35 -23.24
C THR A 340 -13.36 -8.99 -22.58
N LYS A 341 -12.91 -7.74 -22.74
CA LYS A 341 -11.69 -7.24 -22.05
C LYS A 341 -11.80 -7.29 -20.53
N ALA A 342 -12.95 -6.95 -19.96
CA ALA A 342 -13.15 -7.07 -18.51
C ALA A 342 -13.06 -8.51 -18.04
N LEU A 343 -13.62 -9.45 -18.82
CA LEU A 343 -13.58 -10.88 -18.53
C LEU A 343 -12.16 -11.48 -18.60
N GLU A 344 -11.26 -10.93 -19.44
CA GLU A 344 -9.84 -11.33 -19.49
C GLU A 344 -9.13 -11.12 -18.15
N PHE A 345 -9.51 -10.05 -17.41
CA PHE A 345 -8.96 -9.79 -16.07
C PHE A 345 -9.54 -10.74 -15.01
N TYR A 346 -10.82 -11.10 -15.13
CA TYR A 346 -11.54 -11.92 -14.16
C TYR A 346 -12.27 -13.09 -14.85
N PRO A 347 -11.53 -14.09 -15.38
CA PRO A 347 -12.10 -15.13 -16.23
C PRO A 347 -13.11 -16.04 -15.53
N ASN A 348 -13.12 -16.04 -14.20
CA ASN A 348 -14.05 -16.83 -13.39
C ASN A 348 -15.24 -16.03 -12.85
N ASP A 349 -15.37 -14.73 -13.17
CA ASP A 349 -16.49 -13.90 -12.71
C ASP A 349 -17.76 -14.23 -13.51
N GLU A 350 -18.72 -14.87 -12.84
CA GLU A 350 -19.98 -15.30 -13.45
C GLU A 350 -20.86 -14.12 -13.91
N ARG A 351 -20.79 -12.97 -13.24
CA ARG A 351 -21.49 -11.75 -13.64
C ARG A 351 -20.97 -11.23 -14.98
N LEU A 352 -19.64 -11.19 -15.16
CA LEU A 352 -19.02 -10.76 -16.42
C LEU A 352 -19.33 -11.75 -17.55
N LYS A 353 -19.26 -13.05 -17.29
CA LYS A 353 -19.66 -14.08 -18.27
C LYS A 353 -21.12 -13.90 -18.71
N LYS A 354 -22.03 -13.63 -17.77
CA LYS A 354 -23.42 -13.37 -18.05
C LYS A 354 -23.61 -12.09 -18.87
N ASN A 355 -22.89 -11.02 -18.54
CA ASN A 355 -22.92 -9.75 -19.29
C ASN A 355 -22.51 -9.98 -20.75
N VAL A 356 -21.40 -10.68 -21.01
CA VAL A 356 -20.97 -11.00 -22.40
C VAL A 356 -22.07 -11.73 -23.17
N LYS A 357 -22.72 -12.74 -22.58
CA LYS A 357 -23.81 -13.49 -23.23
C LYS A 357 -25.02 -12.62 -23.54
N ILE A 358 -25.42 -11.73 -22.62
CA ILE A 358 -26.56 -10.81 -22.79
C ILE A 358 -26.27 -9.85 -23.95
N ILE A 359 -25.07 -9.24 -23.97
CA ILE A 359 -24.68 -8.27 -24.98
C ILE A 359 -24.58 -8.94 -26.36
N GLN A 360 -23.99 -10.15 -26.44
CA GLN A 360 -23.92 -10.91 -27.68
C GLN A 360 -25.32 -11.20 -28.23
N SER A 361 -26.23 -11.73 -27.40
CA SER A 361 -27.61 -12.02 -27.82
C SER A 361 -28.37 -10.77 -28.30
N ALA A 362 -28.11 -9.61 -27.67
CA ALA A 362 -28.70 -8.35 -28.11
C ALA A 362 -28.13 -7.88 -29.46
N LEU A 363 -26.85 -8.11 -29.72
CA LEU A 363 -26.19 -7.79 -30.97
C LEU A 363 -26.71 -8.67 -32.12
N ASP A 364 -26.87 -9.98 -31.89
CA ASP A 364 -27.37 -10.95 -32.87
C ASP A 364 -28.80 -10.58 -33.32
N LYS A 365 -29.69 -10.34 -32.36
CA LYS A 365 -31.06 -9.88 -32.64
C LYS A 365 -31.14 -8.58 -33.44
N LYS A 366 -30.20 -7.64 -33.19
CA LYS A 366 -30.12 -6.37 -33.95
C LYS A 366 -29.63 -6.58 -35.37
N SER A 367 -28.85 -7.64 -35.61
CA SER A 367 -28.34 -8.03 -36.92
C SER A 367 -29.40 -8.73 -37.78
N GLU A 368 -30.26 -9.55 -37.13
CA GLU A 368 -31.38 -10.27 -37.80
C GLU A 368 -32.55 -9.33 -38.24
N ASN A 369 -32.66 -8.16 -37.53
CA ASN A 369 -33.70 -7.17 -37.82
C ASN A 369 -33.26 -6.06 -38.80
N LYS A 370 -32.09 -6.16 -39.42
CA LYS A 370 -31.58 -5.30 -40.46
C LYS A 370 -31.53 -5.99 -41.82
#